data_00a748541744702c8f0d5a1b9c5f4f07
#
_entry.id   00a748541744702c8f0d5a1b9c5f4f07
#
_cell.length_a   1.000
_cell.length_b   1.000
_cell.length_c   1.000
_cell.angle_alpha   90.00
_cell.angle_beta   90.00
_cell.angle_gamma   90.00
#
_symmetry.space_group_name_H-M   'P 1'
#
loop_
_entity.id
_entity.type
_entity.pdbx_description
1 polymer ?
#
loop_
_entity_poly.entity_id
_entity_poly.type
_entity_poly.pdbx_seq_one_letter_code
_entity_poly.pdbx_strand_id
1 'polypeptide(L)'
;MRVLLKIILFTATCANAQSLDTLKIDSLKSPKFQMHIVADWYYAYNSSAPKTDVIPLYVSMNQNNQVNNNLSYIDLKYETKRFKARFIPAIGSFMGANSATEKGVFKNILEANTAVKLSKKKDLWLEGGILGSPYTNENPYSQEHLTYTRSLAAEYVPYYQAGLKATYKYNQKWKGSLYLLNGWQQINDLNTSKSFGTQLEYKPNSKDVFNWNTYVGNENSLQNPNFRTRYFTDLFWTHNFDGKFSFASCAYYGLQEVEMINGTREFLPWGQLNFSARYRMKKWGSFSGRVEYFKDNQNSLIQGLNQNLGFNCVGASVGYNNYLIPVILLRAECKTLHSINGDIFPSSSSNFGDNMVLFTVGLTAIF
;
A
#
# COMPACT_ATOMS: atom_id res chain seq x y z
N MET A 1 25.84 -38.35 8.92
CA MET A 1 25.83 -37.95 7.49
C MET A 1 25.88 -36.41 7.46
N ARG A 2 27.09 -35.87 7.25
CA ARG A 2 27.35 -34.42 7.33
C ARG A 2 27.05 -33.78 5.97
N VAL A 3 26.06 -32.88 5.89
CA VAL A 3 25.81 -32.07 4.71
C VAL A 3 26.61 -30.78 4.88
N LEU A 4 27.60 -30.60 4.03
CA LEU A 4 28.38 -29.35 3.94
C LEU A 4 27.52 -28.23 3.33
N LEU A 5 27.21 -27.26 4.14
CA LEU A 5 26.67 -25.96 3.66
C LEU A 5 27.87 -25.11 3.17
N LYS A 6 28.04 -24.96 1.87
CA LYS A 6 29.03 -24.03 1.31
C LYS A 6 28.47 -22.62 1.42
N ILE A 7 28.90 -21.90 2.44
CA ILE A 7 28.73 -20.44 2.54
C ILE A 7 29.67 -19.83 1.52
N ILE A 8 29.10 -19.15 0.50
CA ILE A 8 29.87 -18.29 -0.39
C ILE A 8 30.16 -17.01 0.38
N LEU A 9 31.36 -16.92 0.96
CA LEU A 9 31.93 -15.69 1.46
C LEU A 9 32.25 -14.80 0.27
N PHE A 10 31.50 -13.74 0.09
CA PHE A 10 31.94 -12.60 -0.73
C PHE A 10 33.02 -11.87 0.08
N THR A 11 34.28 -12.16 -0.18
CA THR A 11 35.38 -11.30 0.27
C THR A 11 35.33 -10.00 -0.52
N ALA A 12 34.86 -8.95 0.13
CA ALA A 12 35.01 -7.61 -0.36
C ALA A 12 36.53 -7.28 -0.30
N THR A 13 37.22 -7.43 -1.42
CA THR A 13 38.51 -6.79 -1.61
C THR A 13 38.28 -5.29 -1.53
N CYS A 14 38.87 -4.64 -0.51
CA CYS A 14 39.01 -3.19 -0.46
C CYS A 14 39.73 -2.72 -1.72
N ALA A 15 38.97 -2.36 -2.74
CA ALA A 15 39.48 -1.58 -3.85
C ALA A 15 39.76 -0.19 -3.28
N ASN A 16 41.03 0.23 -3.41
CA ASN A 16 41.55 1.54 -3.07
C ASN A 16 40.53 2.64 -3.40
N ALA A 17 40.29 3.52 -2.44
CA ALA A 17 39.59 4.79 -2.63
C ALA A 17 40.40 5.59 -3.68
N GLN A 18 40.17 5.34 -4.95
CA GLN A 18 40.52 6.27 -5.99
C GLN A 18 39.67 7.52 -5.78
N SER A 19 40.35 8.65 -5.76
CA SER A 19 39.80 10.00 -5.67
C SER A 19 38.49 10.12 -6.43
N LEU A 20 37.53 10.82 -5.84
CA LEU A 20 36.27 11.26 -6.44
C LEU A 20 36.43 12.18 -7.66
N ASP A 21 37.58 12.11 -8.31
CA ASP A 21 37.89 12.82 -9.52
C ASP A 21 37.27 12.11 -10.73
N THR A 22 36.17 12.74 -11.16
CA THR A 22 35.60 12.53 -12.48
C THR A 22 35.06 11.12 -12.73
N LEU A 23 34.00 10.72 -12.04
CA LEU A 23 32.98 9.95 -12.74
C LEU A 23 32.62 10.76 -13.98
N LYS A 24 33.18 10.37 -15.13
CA LYS A 24 32.81 10.93 -16.41
C LYS A 24 31.30 10.78 -16.54
N ILE A 25 30.59 11.89 -16.38
CA ILE A 25 29.12 12.02 -16.54
C ILE A 25 28.72 11.77 -18.01
N ASP A 26 29.59 11.22 -18.85
CA ASP A 26 29.32 10.83 -20.23
C ASP A 26 28.26 9.75 -20.41
N SER A 27 27.86 9.02 -19.35
CA SER A 27 26.75 8.08 -19.41
C SER A 27 25.39 8.72 -19.16
N LEU A 28 25.34 10.00 -18.82
CA LEU A 28 24.12 10.77 -18.51
C LEU A 28 23.55 11.46 -19.75
N LYS A 29 23.72 10.90 -20.95
CA LYS A 29 23.03 11.43 -22.13
C LYS A 29 21.52 11.40 -21.91
N SER A 30 20.96 12.59 -21.61
CA SER A 30 19.54 12.91 -21.39
C SER A 30 18.97 12.34 -20.08
N PRO A 31 19.39 12.85 -18.91
CA PRO A 31 18.67 12.56 -17.67
C PRO A 31 17.23 13.12 -17.79
N LYS A 32 16.24 12.32 -17.35
CA LYS A 32 14.87 12.78 -17.20
C LYS A 32 14.65 13.14 -15.74
N PHE A 33 14.38 14.40 -15.46
CA PHE A 33 13.88 14.86 -14.19
C PHE A 33 12.38 15.11 -14.32
N GLN A 34 11.58 14.59 -13.39
CA GLN A 34 10.15 14.80 -13.32
C GLN A 34 9.80 15.23 -11.91
N MET A 35 8.89 16.17 -11.79
CA MET A 35 8.32 16.63 -10.54
C MET A 35 6.81 16.68 -10.70
N HIS A 36 6.09 16.07 -9.75
CA HIS A 36 4.64 16.17 -9.63
C HIS A 36 4.29 16.61 -8.22
N ILE A 37 3.35 17.51 -8.09
CA ILE A 37 2.86 18.00 -6.81
C ILE A 37 1.39 17.63 -6.72
N VAL A 38 0.99 17.05 -5.61
CA VAL A 38 -0.40 16.68 -5.35
C VAL A 38 -0.80 17.20 -3.97
N ALA A 39 -2.01 17.74 -3.88
CA ALA A 39 -2.65 18.12 -2.63
C ALA A 39 -4.07 17.56 -2.61
N ASP A 40 -4.37 16.66 -1.68
CA ASP A 40 -5.65 15.95 -1.55
C ASP A 40 -6.33 16.38 -0.23
N TRP A 41 -7.35 17.23 -0.34
CA TRP A 41 -8.16 17.72 0.77
C TRP A 41 -9.52 17.07 0.77
N TYR A 42 -10.01 16.72 1.96
CA TYR A 42 -11.28 16.04 2.13
C TYR A 42 -12.08 16.56 3.32
N TYR A 43 -13.36 16.25 3.30
CA TYR A 43 -14.26 16.23 4.44
C TYR A 43 -14.88 14.84 4.49
N ALA A 44 -14.82 14.19 5.64
CA ALA A 44 -15.45 12.91 5.87
C ALA A 44 -16.42 13.00 7.06
N TYR A 45 -17.53 12.28 6.95
CA TYR A 45 -18.55 12.22 7.99
C TYR A 45 -19.00 10.80 8.22
N ASN A 46 -18.80 10.32 9.45
CA ASN A 46 -19.31 9.04 9.91
C ASN A 46 -20.68 9.24 10.58
N SER A 47 -21.75 8.94 9.85
CA SER A 47 -23.11 9.13 10.36
C SER A 47 -23.48 8.16 11.48
N SER A 48 -22.78 7.02 11.61
CA SER A 48 -22.98 6.04 12.68
C SER A 48 -22.33 6.48 14.01
N ALA A 49 -21.26 7.29 13.93
CA ALA A 49 -20.57 7.81 15.13
C ALA A 49 -20.15 9.28 14.92
N PRO A 50 -21.10 10.24 14.84
CA PRO A 50 -20.81 11.62 14.43
C PRO A 50 -19.98 12.41 15.44
N LYS A 51 -19.89 11.95 16.69
CA LYS A 51 -19.14 12.63 17.76
C LYS A 51 -17.70 12.14 17.95
N THR A 52 -17.25 11.16 17.15
CA THR A 52 -15.85 10.71 17.20
C THR A 52 -14.98 11.61 16.35
N ASP A 53 -13.77 11.95 16.81
CA ASP A 53 -12.84 12.76 16.06
C ASP A 53 -12.18 11.96 14.93
N VAL A 54 -12.02 10.66 15.11
CA VAL A 54 -11.36 9.75 14.17
C VAL A 54 -12.33 8.67 13.72
N ILE A 55 -12.39 8.43 12.42
CA ILE A 55 -13.10 7.31 11.81
C ILE A 55 -12.21 6.06 12.00
N PRO A 56 -12.69 5.08 12.76
CA PRO A 56 -11.90 3.87 13.01
C PRO A 56 -11.71 3.05 11.73
N LEU A 57 -10.76 2.12 11.74
CA LEU A 57 -10.43 1.17 10.67
C LEU A 57 -9.73 1.76 9.45
N TYR A 58 -9.54 3.07 9.37
CA TYR A 58 -8.93 3.73 8.22
C TYR A 58 -7.68 4.52 8.62
N VAL A 59 -6.62 4.40 7.82
CA VAL A 59 -5.48 5.32 7.86
C VAL A 59 -5.67 6.47 6.88
N SER A 60 -6.48 6.26 5.84
CA SER A 60 -6.79 7.28 4.86
C SER A 60 -8.13 7.98 5.17
N MET A 61 -8.16 9.30 5.04
CA MET A 61 -9.37 10.12 5.22
C MET A 61 -10.09 9.86 6.55
N ASN A 62 -9.31 9.67 7.62
CA ASN A 62 -9.79 9.19 8.91
C ASN A 62 -10.23 10.29 9.89
N GLN A 63 -10.11 11.57 9.54
CA GLN A 63 -10.58 12.64 10.40
C GLN A 63 -12.08 12.88 10.17
N ASN A 64 -12.88 12.77 11.24
CA ASN A 64 -14.33 12.84 11.16
C ASN A 64 -14.82 14.27 11.33
N ASN A 65 -15.84 14.64 10.56
CA ASN A 65 -16.60 15.90 10.66
C ASN A 65 -15.73 17.17 10.61
N GLN A 66 -14.64 17.15 9.83
CA GLN A 66 -13.76 18.28 9.63
C GLN A 66 -13.13 18.27 8.24
N VAL A 67 -12.79 19.46 7.74
CA VAL A 67 -11.97 19.56 6.53
C VAL A 67 -10.51 19.28 6.91
N ASN A 68 -9.89 18.35 6.22
CA ASN A 68 -8.52 17.94 6.52
C ASN A 68 -7.72 17.63 5.25
N ASN A 69 -6.40 17.67 5.35
CA ASN A 69 -5.50 17.22 4.30
C ASN A 69 -5.31 15.71 4.44
N ASN A 70 -5.70 14.93 3.42
CA ASN A 70 -5.45 13.49 3.41
C ASN A 70 -3.98 13.20 3.14
N LEU A 71 -3.49 13.64 1.96
CA LEU A 71 -2.12 13.40 1.52
C LEU A 71 -1.69 14.49 0.54
N SER A 72 -0.73 15.32 0.95
CA SER A 72 -0.03 16.22 0.04
C SER A 72 1.42 15.82 -0.08
N TYR A 73 1.93 15.78 -1.31
CA TYR A 73 3.28 15.30 -1.57
C TYR A 73 3.92 15.95 -2.80
N ILE A 74 5.25 15.85 -2.85
CA ILE A 74 6.06 16.16 -4.01
C ILE A 74 6.74 14.88 -4.48
N ASP A 75 6.46 14.42 -5.69
CA ASP A 75 7.10 13.24 -6.29
C ASP A 75 8.24 13.68 -7.20
N LEU A 76 9.46 13.52 -6.73
CA LEU A 76 10.69 13.83 -7.46
C LEU A 76 11.25 12.55 -8.05
N LYS A 77 11.38 12.49 -9.36
CA LYS A 77 11.96 11.37 -10.09
C LYS A 77 13.15 11.83 -10.92
N TYR A 78 14.23 11.10 -10.81
CA TYR A 78 15.40 11.25 -11.66
C TYR A 78 15.70 9.91 -12.33
N GLU A 79 15.78 9.89 -13.65
CA GLU A 79 15.99 8.66 -14.41
C GLU A 79 17.03 8.85 -15.51
N THR A 80 17.94 7.89 -15.57
CA THR A 80 18.91 7.73 -16.68
C THR A 80 18.79 6.31 -17.23
N LYS A 81 19.60 5.97 -18.25
CA LYS A 81 19.65 4.60 -18.80
C LYS A 81 20.08 3.54 -17.78
N ARG A 82 20.80 3.92 -16.72
CA ARG A 82 21.41 2.98 -15.76
C ARG A 82 21.17 3.29 -14.30
N PHE A 83 20.56 4.41 -13.99
CA PHE A 83 20.29 4.86 -12.63
C PHE A 83 18.91 5.50 -12.53
N LYS A 84 18.21 5.24 -11.44
CA LYS A 84 16.95 5.89 -11.07
C LYS A 84 17.02 6.30 -9.63
N ALA A 85 16.35 7.38 -9.29
CA ALA A 85 16.09 7.79 -7.92
C ALA A 85 14.66 8.33 -7.83
N ARG A 86 14.00 8.10 -6.71
CA ARG A 86 12.69 8.66 -6.38
C ARG A 86 12.71 9.14 -4.95
N PHE A 87 12.14 10.33 -4.72
CA PHE A 87 11.99 10.89 -3.39
C PHE A 87 10.63 11.55 -3.27
N ILE A 88 9.83 11.13 -2.27
CA ILE A 88 8.48 11.61 -2.05
C ILE A 88 8.31 12.02 -0.58
N PRO A 89 8.64 13.29 -0.23
CA PRO A 89 8.20 13.88 1.02
C PRO A 89 6.68 14.12 0.96
N ALA A 90 6.01 13.84 2.09
CA ALA A 90 4.56 13.89 2.17
C ALA A 90 4.08 14.35 3.54
N ILE A 91 2.92 14.98 3.57
CA ILE A 91 2.21 15.42 4.78
C ILE A 91 0.73 15.10 4.68
N GLY A 92 0.03 15.12 5.79
CA GLY A 92 -1.41 14.90 5.88
C GLY A 92 -1.81 13.86 6.93
N SER A 93 -3.11 13.70 7.15
CA SER A 93 -3.65 12.75 8.11
C SER A 93 -3.29 11.30 7.78
N PHE A 94 -3.18 10.96 6.49
CA PHE A 94 -2.69 9.68 6.03
C PHE A 94 -1.28 9.37 6.55
N MET A 95 -0.33 10.31 6.41
CA MET A 95 1.03 10.12 6.90
C MET A 95 1.07 9.98 8.41
N GLY A 96 0.29 10.79 9.13
CA GLY A 96 0.17 10.71 10.58
C GLY A 96 -0.33 9.35 11.08
N ALA A 97 -1.30 8.74 10.40
CA ALA A 97 -1.85 7.43 10.76
C ALA A 97 -1.01 6.27 10.22
N ASN A 98 -0.68 6.28 8.93
CA ASN A 98 0.02 5.20 8.25
C ASN A 98 1.48 5.01 8.72
N SER A 99 2.15 6.12 9.05
CA SER A 99 3.54 6.13 9.52
C SER A 99 3.66 6.39 11.02
N ALA A 100 2.61 6.13 11.81
CA ALA A 100 2.55 6.45 13.24
C ALA A 100 3.69 5.82 14.04
N THR A 101 4.11 4.62 13.68
CA THR A 101 5.18 3.85 14.35
C THR A 101 6.58 4.28 13.95
N GLU A 102 6.74 5.03 12.86
CA GLU A 102 8.04 5.48 12.39
C GLU A 102 8.59 6.64 13.24
N LYS A 103 9.89 6.88 13.17
CA LYS A 103 10.57 7.88 14.00
C LYS A 103 11.04 9.09 13.18
N GLY A 104 10.97 10.27 13.81
CA GLY A 104 11.53 11.51 13.25
C GLY A 104 10.99 11.84 11.86
N VAL A 105 11.88 12.20 10.96
CA VAL A 105 11.52 12.62 9.58
C VAL A 105 10.93 11.49 8.74
N PHE A 106 11.16 10.23 9.09
CA PHE A 106 10.62 9.08 8.35
C PHE A 106 9.09 9.04 8.34
N LYS A 107 8.44 9.66 9.33
CA LYS A 107 6.97 9.84 9.33
C LYS A 107 6.46 10.62 8.12
N ASN A 108 7.31 11.43 7.49
CA ASN A 108 6.96 12.31 6.38
C ASN A 108 7.60 11.89 5.05
N ILE A 109 8.14 10.68 4.96
CA ILE A 109 8.72 10.14 3.74
C ILE A 109 7.86 8.96 3.27
N LEU A 110 7.21 9.14 2.13
CA LEU A 110 6.39 8.08 1.52
C LEU A 110 7.25 7.10 0.73
N GLU A 111 8.19 7.61 -0.07
CA GLU A 111 9.20 6.84 -0.77
C GLU A 111 10.55 7.59 -0.80
N ALA A 112 11.65 6.84 -0.66
CA ALA A 112 13.02 7.36 -0.83
C ALA A 112 13.91 6.20 -1.27
N ASN A 113 14.14 6.07 -2.57
CA ASN A 113 14.85 4.92 -3.12
C ASN A 113 15.76 5.30 -4.29
N THR A 114 16.73 4.43 -4.53
CA THR A 114 17.61 4.50 -5.68
C THR A 114 17.73 3.13 -6.34
N ALA A 115 17.86 3.10 -7.66
CA ALA A 115 18.01 1.87 -8.42
C ALA A 115 19.18 1.96 -9.40
N VAL A 116 19.90 0.85 -9.54
CA VAL A 116 20.97 0.68 -10.54
C VAL A 116 20.66 -0.48 -11.46
N LYS A 117 20.93 -0.28 -12.74
CA LYS A 117 20.80 -1.35 -13.74
C LYS A 117 22.03 -2.26 -13.70
N LEU A 118 21.82 -3.52 -13.28
CA LEU A 118 22.90 -4.48 -13.11
C LEU A 118 23.44 -5.04 -14.43
N SER A 119 22.64 -5.00 -15.50
CA SER A 119 23.04 -5.57 -16.79
C SER A 119 22.93 -4.55 -17.92
N LYS A 120 23.92 -4.50 -18.81
CA LYS A 120 23.85 -3.70 -20.04
C LYS A 120 22.89 -4.30 -21.08
N LYS A 121 22.72 -5.64 -21.08
CA LYS A 121 21.92 -6.37 -22.07
C LYS A 121 20.51 -6.71 -21.59
N LYS A 122 20.34 -6.98 -20.29
CA LYS A 122 19.07 -7.38 -19.70
C LYS A 122 18.47 -6.22 -18.91
N ASP A 123 17.15 -6.18 -18.81
CA ASP A 123 16.44 -5.19 -17.99
C ASP A 123 16.32 -5.69 -16.54
N LEU A 124 17.49 -5.75 -15.87
CA LEU A 124 17.68 -6.20 -14.50
C LEU A 124 18.15 -5.02 -13.64
N TRP A 125 17.36 -4.70 -12.63
CA TRP A 125 17.59 -3.59 -11.72
C TRP A 125 17.70 -4.05 -10.27
N LEU A 126 18.58 -3.42 -9.52
CA LEU A 126 18.62 -3.51 -8.07
C LEU A 126 18.26 -2.14 -7.51
N GLU A 127 17.27 -2.12 -6.63
CA GLU A 127 16.70 -0.93 -5.99
C GLU A 127 16.81 -1.08 -4.47
N GLY A 128 17.08 0.02 -3.76
CA GLY A 128 17.17 0.02 -2.30
C GLY A 128 16.67 1.32 -1.69
N GLY A 129 16.10 1.22 -0.49
CA GLY A 129 15.57 2.36 0.26
C GLY A 129 14.14 2.12 0.76
N ILE A 130 13.36 3.22 0.90
CA ILE A 130 11.94 3.20 1.19
C ILE A 130 11.21 3.05 -0.14
N LEU A 131 10.56 1.91 -0.33
CA LEU A 131 9.95 1.46 -1.58
C LEU A 131 8.42 1.56 -1.47
N GLY A 132 7.74 1.86 -2.58
CA GLY A 132 6.30 1.64 -2.67
C GLY A 132 5.96 0.15 -2.56
N SER A 133 4.87 -0.17 -1.89
CA SER A 133 4.41 -1.54 -1.72
C SER A 133 3.91 -2.14 -3.04
N PRO A 134 4.15 -3.43 -3.30
CA PRO A 134 3.59 -4.14 -4.45
C PRO A 134 2.18 -4.67 -4.19
N TYR A 135 1.70 -4.64 -2.94
CA TYR A 135 0.47 -5.33 -2.53
C TYR A 135 -0.77 -4.53 -2.86
N THR A 136 -1.83 -5.26 -3.19
CA THR A 136 -3.16 -4.78 -3.59
C THR A 136 -3.18 -3.89 -4.83
N ASN A 137 -4.40 -3.63 -5.31
CA ASN A 137 -4.66 -2.79 -6.48
C ASN A 137 -4.85 -1.30 -6.14
N GLU A 138 -4.66 -0.92 -4.87
CA GLU A 138 -4.80 0.46 -4.38
C GLU A 138 -3.53 0.88 -3.62
N ASN A 139 -2.97 2.01 -4.01
CA ASN A 139 -1.73 2.59 -3.47
C ASN A 139 -2.05 3.83 -2.60
N PRO A 140 -1.07 4.60 -2.08
CA PRO A 140 -1.34 5.83 -1.34
C PRO A 140 -2.01 6.96 -2.14
N TYR A 141 -1.97 6.91 -3.47
CA TYR A 141 -2.34 8.03 -4.35
C TYR A 141 -3.82 7.94 -4.74
N SER A 142 -4.70 8.64 -4.00
CA SER A 142 -6.17 8.54 -4.17
C SER A 142 -6.64 8.81 -5.59
N GLN A 143 -5.98 9.73 -6.32
CA GLN A 143 -6.34 10.08 -7.70
C GLN A 143 -6.15 8.95 -8.72
N GLU A 144 -5.38 7.92 -8.37
CA GLU A 144 -5.15 6.75 -9.23
C GLU A 144 -6.23 5.66 -9.06
N HIS A 145 -7.08 5.76 -8.02
CA HIS A 145 -8.09 4.75 -7.71
C HIS A 145 -9.38 4.97 -8.48
N LEU A 146 -10.14 3.89 -8.65
CA LEU A 146 -11.47 3.94 -9.28
C LEU A 146 -12.49 4.61 -8.35
N THR A 147 -12.46 4.31 -7.06
CA THR A 147 -13.26 4.92 -5.99
C THR A 147 -12.43 5.98 -5.25
N TYR A 148 -13.03 6.91 -4.53
CA TYR A 148 -12.30 7.94 -3.80
C TYR A 148 -11.64 7.40 -2.53
N THR A 149 -12.42 6.72 -1.68
CA THR A 149 -11.90 6.05 -0.51
C THR A 149 -11.25 4.71 -0.93
N ARG A 150 -10.35 4.19 -0.11
CA ARG A 150 -9.75 2.88 -0.33
C ARG A 150 -10.63 1.76 0.20
N SER A 151 -10.41 0.56 -0.32
CA SER A 151 -10.99 -0.66 0.23
C SER A 151 -10.34 -1.01 1.59
N LEU A 152 -11.00 -1.80 2.39
CA LEU A 152 -10.40 -2.41 3.58
C LEU A 152 -9.14 -3.22 3.23
N ALA A 153 -9.07 -3.77 2.02
CA ALA A 153 -7.88 -4.46 1.55
C ALA A 153 -6.62 -3.62 1.66
N ALA A 154 -6.65 -2.42 1.12
CA ALA A 154 -5.50 -1.52 1.08
C ALA A 154 -5.16 -0.93 2.46
N GLU A 155 -6.17 -0.73 3.31
CA GLU A 155 -5.97 -0.19 4.66
C GLU A 155 -5.19 -1.15 5.58
N TYR A 156 -5.16 -2.47 5.28
CA TYR A 156 -4.55 -3.50 6.12
C TYR A 156 -3.39 -4.26 5.45
N VAL A 157 -2.79 -3.67 4.41
CA VAL A 157 -1.51 -4.12 3.85
C VAL A 157 -0.51 -2.98 3.83
N PRO A 158 0.80 -3.26 3.72
CA PRO A 158 1.80 -2.21 3.63
C PRO A 158 1.55 -1.25 2.47
N TYR A 159 1.63 0.04 2.74
CA TYR A 159 1.70 1.08 1.71
C TYR A 159 3.14 1.40 1.28
N TYR A 160 4.09 1.13 2.16
CA TYR A 160 5.53 1.24 1.89
C TYR A 160 6.26 0.05 2.48
N GLN A 161 7.46 -0.18 2.00
CA GLN A 161 8.39 -1.17 2.55
C GLN A 161 9.80 -0.58 2.54
N ALA A 162 10.70 -1.08 3.38
CA ALA A 162 12.09 -0.68 3.33
C ALA A 162 13.00 -1.90 3.19
N GLY A 163 14.00 -1.78 2.29
CA GLY A 163 14.91 -2.87 2.01
C GLY A 163 15.49 -2.81 0.60
N LEU A 164 15.73 -3.99 0.04
CA LEU A 164 16.26 -4.18 -1.30
C LEU A 164 15.22 -4.89 -2.18
N LYS A 165 15.21 -4.51 -3.47
CA LYS A 165 14.36 -5.11 -4.49
C LYS A 165 15.15 -5.36 -5.75
N ALA A 166 15.16 -6.59 -6.22
CA ALA A 166 15.69 -6.95 -7.53
C ALA A 166 14.54 -7.14 -8.51
N THR A 167 14.53 -6.39 -9.60
CA THR A 167 13.47 -6.45 -10.62
C THR A 167 14.04 -6.88 -11.96
N TYR A 168 13.44 -7.89 -12.58
CA TYR A 168 13.75 -8.34 -13.91
C TYR A 168 12.54 -8.25 -14.84
N LYS A 169 12.65 -7.44 -15.89
CA LYS A 169 11.67 -7.39 -16.96
C LYS A 169 12.08 -8.37 -18.05
N TYR A 170 11.43 -9.54 -18.05
CA TYR A 170 11.74 -10.60 -19.02
C TYR A 170 11.38 -10.20 -20.45
N ASN A 171 10.17 -9.60 -20.63
CA ASN A 171 9.70 -9.06 -21.92
C ASN A 171 8.64 -7.98 -21.68
N GLN A 172 7.89 -7.57 -22.70
CA GLN A 172 6.84 -6.54 -22.58
C GLN A 172 5.64 -6.98 -21.74
N LYS A 173 5.43 -8.30 -21.57
CA LYS A 173 4.29 -8.88 -20.85
C LYS A 173 4.64 -9.30 -19.42
N TRP A 174 5.86 -9.70 -19.14
CA TRP A 174 6.26 -10.32 -17.86
C TRP A 174 7.35 -9.53 -17.16
N LYS A 175 7.10 -9.22 -15.89
CA LYS A 175 8.06 -8.60 -14.96
C LYS A 175 7.98 -9.34 -13.62
N GLY A 176 9.14 -9.71 -13.08
CA GLY A 176 9.27 -10.32 -11.76
C GLY A 176 10.13 -9.48 -10.83
N SER A 177 9.82 -9.48 -9.54
CA SER A 177 10.65 -8.83 -8.51
C SER A 177 10.81 -9.74 -7.29
N LEU A 178 11.99 -9.65 -6.66
CA LEU A 178 12.31 -10.27 -5.38
C LEU A 178 12.65 -9.17 -4.39
N TYR A 179 12.18 -9.32 -3.17
CA TYR A 179 12.35 -8.34 -2.09
C TYR A 179 13.07 -8.97 -0.90
N LEU A 180 13.99 -8.21 -0.31
CA LEU A 180 14.57 -8.45 1.01
C LEU A 180 14.25 -7.22 1.87
N LEU A 181 13.44 -7.40 2.90
CA LEU A 181 12.77 -6.30 3.61
C LEU A 181 13.09 -6.32 5.10
N ASN A 182 12.92 -5.17 5.76
CA ASN A 182 13.03 -5.04 7.21
C ASN A 182 11.81 -5.63 7.95
N GLY A 183 10.65 -5.74 7.31
CA GLY A 183 9.41 -6.26 7.91
C GLY A 183 8.19 -5.91 7.08
N TRP A 184 6.99 -6.12 7.65
CA TRP A 184 5.71 -5.94 6.95
C TRP A 184 5.47 -4.50 6.46
N GLN A 185 5.68 -3.51 7.32
CA GLN A 185 5.63 -2.07 6.99
C GLN A 185 6.57 -1.35 7.98
N GLN A 186 7.87 -1.45 7.75
CA GLN A 186 8.87 -0.98 8.71
C GLN A 186 10.05 -0.36 7.97
N ILE A 187 10.31 0.94 8.22
CA ILE A 187 11.55 1.59 7.79
C ILE A 187 12.66 1.16 8.74
N ASN A 188 12.40 1.25 10.05
CA ASN A 188 13.31 0.76 11.07
C ASN A 188 12.98 -0.70 11.40
N ASP A 189 13.97 -1.57 11.32
CA ASP A 189 13.82 -2.97 11.70
C ASP A 189 13.58 -3.10 13.22
N LEU A 190 12.49 -3.76 13.60
CA LEU A 190 12.08 -3.90 15.00
C LEU A 190 12.57 -5.21 15.64
N ASN A 191 13.02 -6.20 14.87
CA ASN A 191 13.34 -7.54 15.39
C ASN A 191 14.60 -8.17 14.79
N THR A 192 15.37 -7.46 13.97
CA THR A 192 16.60 -7.92 13.29
C THR A 192 16.40 -9.04 12.25
N SER A 193 15.23 -9.67 12.18
CA SER A 193 14.89 -10.67 11.16
C SER A 193 14.58 -9.99 9.84
N LYS A 194 14.99 -10.62 8.74
CA LYS A 194 14.64 -10.10 7.41
C LYS A 194 13.46 -10.86 6.84
N SER A 195 12.65 -10.11 6.09
CA SER A 195 11.47 -10.63 5.41
C SER A 195 11.74 -10.76 3.91
N PHE A 196 11.02 -11.67 3.27
CA PHE A 196 11.12 -11.91 1.84
C PHE A 196 9.77 -11.68 1.16
N GLY A 197 9.81 -11.10 -0.02
CA GLY A 197 8.62 -10.91 -0.85
C GLY A 197 8.91 -11.24 -2.31
N THR A 198 7.85 -11.52 -3.04
CA THR A 198 7.91 -11.69 -4.50
C THR A 198 6.81 -10.88 -5.17
N GLN A 199 7.02 -10.51 -6.42
CA GLN A 199 6.00 -9.96 -7.29
C GLN A 199 6.15 -10.57 -8.68
N LEU A 200 5.03 -11.00 -9.26
CA LEU A 200 4.93 -11.37 -10.66
C LEU A 200 3.84 -10.52 -11.31
N GLU A 201 4.24 -9.67 -12.25
CA GLU A 201 3.32 -8.85 -13.05
C GLU A 201 3.18 -9.44 -14.44
N TYR A 202 1.93 -9.60 -14.90
CA TYR A 202 1.59 -10.05 -16.24
C TYR A 202 0.68 -9.04 -16.94
N LYS A 203 1.15 -8.53 -18.08
CA LYS A 203 0.44 -7.60 -18.96
C LYS A 203 0.16 -8.28 -20.32
N PRO A 204 -0.96 -9.02 -20.46
CA PRO A 204 -1.27 -9.69 -21.73
C PRO A 204 -1.43 -8.69 -22.88
N ASN A 205 -1.94 -7.50 -22.58
CA ASN A 205 -2.21 -6.40 -23.50
C ASN A 205 -2.04 -5.04 -22.80
N SER A 206 -2.37 -3.94 -23.47
CA SER A 206 -2.25 -2.57 -22.93
C SER A 206 -3.33 -2.19 -21.91
N LYS A 207 -4.36 -3.00 -21.72
CA LYS A 207 -5.53 -2.70 -20.86
C LYS A 207 -5.52 -3.48 -19.56
N ASP A 208 -4.96 -4.68 -19.56
CA ASP A 208 -5.00 -5.61 -18.46
C ASP A 208 -3.64 -5.71 -17.76
N VAL A 209 -3.69 -5.66 -16.43
CA VAL A 209 -2.54 -5.93 -15.57
C VAL A 209 -2.97 -6.91 -14.49
N PHE A 210 -2.30 -8.04 -14.42
CA PHE A 210 -2.41 -9.01 -13.34
C PHE A 210 -1.15 -8.96 -12.48
N ASN A 211 -1.32 -8.99 -11.17
CA ASN A 211 -0.20 -9.10 -10.23
C ASN A 211 -0.47 -10.23 -9.25
N TRP A 212 0.56 -11.00 -8.97
CA TRP A 212 0.63 -11.95 -7.88
C TRP A 212 1.81 -11.60 -7.00
N ASN A 213 1.55 -11.42 -5.71
CA ASN A 213 2.56 -11.04 -4.74
C ASN A 213 2.56 -12.01 -3.56
N THR A 214 3.72 -12.17 -2.93
CA THR A 214 3.86 -12.97 -1.70
C THR A 214 4.72 -12.24 -0.68
N TYR A 215 4.53 -12.61 0.59
CA TYR A 215 5.37 -12.16 1.70
C TYR A 215 5.55 -13.27 2.72
N VAL A 216 6.75 -13.36 3.29
CA VAL A 216 7.06 -14.17 4.46
C VAL A 216 8.08 -13.44 5.33
N GLY A 217 7.78 -13.28 6.62
CA GLY A 217 8.66 -12.59 7.56
C GLY A 217 8.25 -12.80 9.00
N ASN A 218 9.20 -12.60 9.92
CA ASN A 218 8.92 -12.62 11.35
C ASN A 218 8.43 -11.23 11.78
N GLU A 219 7.26 -11.17 12.43
CA GLU A 219 6.60 -9.93 12.87
C GLU A 219 6.66 -9.74 14.41
N ASN A 220 7.53 -10.46 15.09
CA ASN A 220 7.78 -10.23 16.51
C ASN A 220 8.23 -8.78 16.74
N SER A 221 7.64 -8.12 17.74
CA SER A 221 7.98 -6.77 18.14
C SER A 221 7.66 -6.55 19.63
N LEU A 222 8.05 -5.40 20.19
CA LEU A 222 7.68 -5.05 21.57
C LEU A 222 6.17 -4.94 21.75
N GLN A 223 5.42 -4.50 20.71
CA GLN A 223 3.97 -4.39 20.75
C GLN A 223 3.29 -5.75 20.59
N ASN A 224 3.91 -6.66 19.83
CA ASN A 224 3.41 -7.99 19.54
C ASN A 224 4.47 -9.06 19.83
N PRO A 225 4.84 -9.29 21.10
CA PRO A 225 5.95 -10.17 21.45
C PRO A 225 5.69 -11.65 21.11
N ASN A 226 4.43 -12.03 20.98
CA ASN A 226 4.02 -13.39 20.67
C ASN A 226 3.89 -13.67 19.17
N PHE A 227 3.96 -12.65 18.32
CA PHE A 227 3.93 -12.85 16.87
C PHE A 227 5.20 -13.58 16.42
N ARG A 228 5.03 -14.44 15.43
CA ARG A 228 6.10 -15.18 14.76
C ARG A 228 5.98 -14.94 13.25
N THR A 229 6.07 -15.96 12.45
CA THR A 229 6.07 -15.82 11.00
C THR A 229 4.71 -15.37 10.47
N ARG A 230 4.72 -14.34 9.64
CA ARG A 230 3.59 -13.92 8.81
C ARG A 230 3.78 -14.44 7.41
N TYR A 231 2.73 -15.05 6.87
CA TYR A 231 2.63 -15.45 5.47
C TYR A 231 1.52 -14.64 4.82
N PHE A 232 1.76 -14.17 3.61
CA PHE A 232 0.75 -13.41 2.88
C PHE A 232 0.89 -13.64 1.38
N THR A 233 -0.25 -13.67 0.68
CA THR A 233 -0.31 -13.68 -0.77
C THR A 233 -1.51 -12.89 -1.24
N ASP A 234 -1.34 -12.11 -2.31
CA ASP A 234 -2.42 -11.45 -3.02
C ASP A 234 -2.38 -11.75 -4.51
N LEU A 235 -3.54 -11.62 -5.10
CA LEU A 235 -3.74 -11.61 -6.55
C LEU A 235 -4.66 -10.44 -6.88
N PHE A 236 -4.22 -9.55 -7.75
CA PHE A 236 -5.08 -8.47 -8.21
C PHE A 236 -5.03 -8.28 -9.72
N TRP A 237 -6.13 -7.78 -10.24
CA TRP A 237 -6.33 -7.46 -11.64
C TRP A 237 -6.86 -6.05 -11.78
N THR A 238 -6.33 -5.32 -12.76
CA THR A 238 -6.86 -4.02 -13.17
C THR A 238 -7.12 -4.04 -14.67
N HIS A 239 -8.26 -3.49 -15.08
CA HIS A 239 -8.67 -3.38 -16.48
C HIS A 239 -9.10 -1.95 -16.81
N ASN A 240 -8.44 -1.33 -17.77
CA ASN A 240 -8.81 -0.04 -18.32
C ASN A 240 -9.37 -0.19 -19.71
N PHE A 241 -10.70 -0.16 -19.81
CA PHE A 241 -11.40 -0.18 -21.10
C PHE A 241 -11.36 1.21 -21.76
N ASP A 242 -11.24 1.30 -23.09
CA ASP A 242 -11.07 2.50 -23.91
C ASP A 242 -11.90 3.72 -23.47
N GLY A 243 -11.63 4.23 -22.29
CA GLY A 243 -12.14 5.45 -21.72
C GLY A 243 -13.55 5.39 -21.10
N LYS A 244 -14.34 4.33 -21.25
CA LYS A 244 -15.70 4.26 -20.67
C LYS A 244 -15.77 3.45 -19.39
N PHE A 245 -15.27 2.23 -19.41
CA PHE A 245 -15.29 1.34 -18.25
C PHE A 245 -13.88 1.07 -17.75
N SER A 246 -13.73 0.97 -16.45
CA SER A 246 -12.53 0.47 -15.80
C SER A 246 -12.95 -0.45 -14.67
N PHE A 247 -12.20 -1.52 -14.44
CA PHE A 247 -12.45 -2.49 -13.38
C PHE A 247 -11.17 -2.76 -12.62
N ALA A 248 -11.32 -3.08 -11.34
CA ALA A 248 -10.23 -3.56 -10.52
C ALA A 248 -10.77 -4.58 -9.52
N SER A 249 -10.03 -5.63 -9.27
CA SER A 249 -10.32 -6.60 -8.21
C SER A 249 -9.06 -7.02 -7.52
N CYS A 250 -9.19 -7.39 -6.24
CA CYS A 250 -8.11 -7.92 -5.44
C CYS A 250 -8.66 -8.97 -4.49
N ALA A 251 -7.96 -10.08 -4.41
CA ALA A 251 -8.16 -11.09 -3.39
C ALA A 251 -6.84 -11.34 -2.68
N TYR A 252 -6.86 -11.49 -1.35
CA TYR A 252 -5.69 -11.91 -0.61
C TYR A 252 -6.03 -12.83 0.57
N TYR A 253 -5.01 -13.53 0.99
CA TYR A 253 -5.03 -14.38 2.17
C TYR A 253 -3.73 -14.24 2.94
N GLY A 254 -3.84 -14.19 4.26
CA GLY A 254 -2.70 -14.14 5.16
C GLY A 254 -2.87 -15.04 6.37
N LEU A 255 -1.73 -15.39 6.96
CA LEU A 255 -1.62 -16.19 8.18
C LEU A 255 -0.60 -15.51 9.11
N GLN A 256 -1.00 -15.23 10.35
CA GLN A 256 -0.08 -14.81 11.40
C GLN A 256 0.14 -15.98 12.35
N GLU A 257 1.37 -16.48 12.40
CA GLU A 257 1.77 -17.46 13.43
C GLU A 257 1.95 -16.75 14.77
N VAL A 258 1.31 -17.23 15.80
CA VAL A 258 1.36 -16.70 17.16
C VAL A 258 1.77 -17.81 18.12
N GLU A 259 2.71 -17.51 19.02
CA GLU A 259 3.10 -18.39 20.11
C GLU A 259 2.20 -18.17 21.32
N MET A 260 1.51 -19.21 21.73
CA MET A 260 0.60 -19.22 22.86
C MET A 260 1.37 -19.35 24.19
N ILE A 261 0.74 -18.99 25.30
CA ILE A 261 1.35 -19.02 26.65
C ILE A 261 1.88 -20.43 27.01
N ASN A 262 1.24 -21.49 26.51
CA ASN A 262 1.66 -22.87 26.71
C ASN A 262 2.81 -23.33 25.78
N GLY A 263 3.35 -22.41 24.96
CA GLY A 263 4.43 -22.70 24.00
C GLY A 263 3.96 -23.33 22.68
N THR A 264 2.67 -23.61 22.52
CA THR A 264 2.13 -24.07 21.22
C THR A 264 2.06 -22.89 20.24
N ARG A 265 2.00 -23.20 18.95
CA ARG A 265 1.86 -22.21 17.89
C ARG A 265 0.55 -22.39 17.17
N GLU A 266 -0.12 -21.29 16.93
CA GLU A 266 -1.38 -21.22 16.20
C GLU A 266 -1.26 -20.27 15.01
N PHE A 267 -2.06 -20.52 13.97
CA PHE A 267 -2.16 -19.65 12.81
C PHE A 267 -3.48 -18.92 12.82
N LEU A 268 -3.40 -17.61 12.85
CA LEU A 268 -4.54 -16.70 12.79
C LEU A 268 -4.75 -16.23 11.35
N PRO A 269 -5.78 -16.75 10.64
CA PRO A 269 -6.02 -16.40 9.24
C PRO A 269 -6.82 -15.10 9.11
N TRP A 270 -6.50 -14.34 8.04
CA TRP A 270 -7.33 -13.26 7.54
C TRP A 270 -7.39 -13.27 6.02
N GLY A 271 -8.40 -12.63 5.46
CA GLY A 271 -8.51 -12.55 4.01
C GLY A 271 -9.55 -11.53 3.56
N GLN A 272 -9.47 -11.16 2.31
CA GLN A 272 -10.42 -10.25 1.70
C GLN A 272 -10.64 -10.52 0.22
N LEU A 273 -11.74 -9.98 -0.30
CA LEU A 273 -12.07 -9.90 -1.71
C LEU A 273 -12.72 -8.55 -1.98
N ASN A 274 -12.29 -7.84 -3.02
CA ASN A 274 -12.98 -6.65 -3.50
C ASN A 274 -13.11 -6.63 -5.02
N PHE A 275 -14.11 -5.89 -5.48
CA PHE A 275 -14.30 -5.55 -6.87
C PHE A 275 -14.77 -4.11 -6.98
N SER A 276 -14.10 -3.33 -7.83
CA SER A 276 -14.42 -1.94 -8.11
C SER A 276 -14.65 -1.74 -9.60
N ALA A 277 -15.60 -0.87 -9.94
CA ALA A 277 -15.89 -0.47 -11.30
C ALA A 277 -16.03 1.04 -11.40
N ARG A 278 -15.67 1.60 -12.56
CA ARG A 278 -15.91 3.01 -12.90
C ARG A 278 -16.43 3.13 -14.31
N TYR A 279 -17.50 3.91 -14.47
CA TYR A 279 -18.08 4.30 -15.76
C TYR A 279 -17.84 5.78 -16.00
N ARG A 280 -17.13 6.11 -17.08
CA ARG A 280 -16.82 7.49 -17.49
C ARG A 280 -17.86 7.99 -18.49
N MET A 281 -18.46 9.14 -18.19
CA MET A 281 -19.36 9.86 -19.09
C MET A 281 -18.61 11.02 -19.76
N LYS A 282 -18.87 11.23 -21.06
CA LYS A 282 -18.12 12.23 -21.84
C LYS A 282 -18.16 13.66 -21.28
N LYS A 283 -19.27 14.07 -20.67
CA LYS A 283 -19.49 15.47 -20.19
C LYS A 283 -19.73 15.60 -18.68
N TRP A 284 -19.98 14.48 -17.99
CA TRP A 284 -20.50 14.49 -16.61
C TRP A 284 -19.58 13.83 -15.59
N GLY A 285 -18.29 13.70 -15.92
CA GLY A 285 -17.36 13.02 -15.05
C GLY A 285 -17.51 11.49 -15.08
N SER A 286 -17.39 10.84 -13.92
CA SER A 286 -17.53 9.37 -13.84
C SER A 286 -18.22 8.96 -12.56
N PHE A 287 -19.01 7.87 -12.64
CA PHE A 287 -19.50 7.15 -11.48
C PHE A 287 -18.61 5.94 -11.20
N SER A 288 -18.44 5.63 -9.93
CA SER A 288 -17.71 4.47 -9.47
C SER A 288 -18.49 3.73 -8.39
N GLY A 289 -18.19 2.45 -8.24
CA GLY A 289 -18.74 1.63 -7.19
C GLY A 289 -17.74 0.56 -6.78
N ARG A 290 -17.85 0.09 -5.53
CA ARG A 290 -17.07 -1.01 -4.98
C ARG A 290 -17.97 -1.90 -4.14
N VAL A 291 -17.67 -3.20 -4.18
CA VAL A 291 -18.12 -4.18 -3.20
C VAL A 291 -16.89 -4.83 -2.59
N GLU A 292 -16.92 -5.10 -1.29
CA GLU A 292 -15.79 -5.68 -0.58
C GLU A 292 -16.25 -6.62 0.54
N TYR A 293 -15.45 -7.63 0.81
CA TYR A 293 -15.58 -8.55 1.92
C TYR A 293 -14.25 -8.67 2.64
N PHE A 294 -14.26 -8.60 3.96
CA PHE A 294 -13.06 -8.76 4.79
C PHE A 294 -13.38 -9.66 5.98
N LYS A 295 -12.49 -10.61 6.26
CA LYS A 295 -12.60 -11.53 7.38
C LYS A 295 -11.30 -11.64 8.15
N ASP A 296 -11.35 -11.32 9.44
CA ASP A 296 -10.29 -11.50 10.44
C ASP A 296 -10.94 -11.85 11.79
N ASN A 297 -11.50 -13.05 11.88
CA ASN A 297 -12.29 -13.46 13.04
C ASN A 297 -11.48 -13.54 14.35
N GLN A 298 -10.16 -13.58 14.27
CA GLN A 298 -9.27 -13.71 15.43
C GLN A 298 -8.53 -12.42 15.74
N ASN A 299 -8.90 -11.31 15.08
CA ASN A 299 -8.30 -9.99 15.27
C ASN A 299 -6.76 -10.00 15.12
N SER A 300 -6.27 -10.80 14.17
CA SER A 300 -4.83 -10.98 13.93
C SER A 300 -4.19 -9.76 13.28
N LEU A 301 -4.98 -9.01 12.51
CA LEU A 301 -4.56 -7.82 11.78
C LEU A 301 -5.39 -6.61 12.16
N ILE A 302 -6.71 -6.77 12.24
CA ILE A 302 -7.65 -5.74 12.68
C ILE A 302 -7.95 -5.97 14.15
N GLN A 303 -7.37 -5.14 15.01
CA GLN A 303 -7.74 -5.15 16.42
C GLN A 303 -9.17 -4.61 16.54
N GLY A 304 -10.09 -5.50 16.92
CA GLY A 304 -11.52 -5.23 16.92
C GLY A 304 -11.89 -4.08 17.84
N LEU A 305 -12.81 -3.26 17.38
CA LEU A 305 -13.39 -2.18 18.17
C LEU A 305 -14.17 -2.75 19.35
N ASN A 306 -14.80 -3.90 19.19
CA ASN A 306 -15.33 -4.75 20.25
C ASN A 306 -14.48 -6.03 20.33
N GLN A 307 -13.62 -6.13 21.34
CA GLN A 307 -12.59 -7.17 21.47
C GLN A 307 -13.12 -8.61 21.55
N ASN A 308 -14.41 -8.78 21.85
CA ASN A 308 -15.03 -10.10 21.96
C ASN A 308 -15.57 -10.64 20.63
N LEU A 309 -15.63 -9.80 19.62
CA LEU A 309 -16.13 -10.13 18.29
C LEU A 309 -15.01 -9.98 17.26
N GLY A 310 -14.78 -10.99 16.45
CA GLY A 310 -13.84 -10.91 15.35
C GLY A 310 -14.36 -9.98 14.25
N PHE A 311 -13.46 -9.51 13.40
CA PHE A 311 -13.81 -8.65 12.27
C PHE A 311 -14.24 -9.50 11.06
N ASN A 312 -15.53 -9.38 10.67
CA ASN A 312 -16.09 -10.06 9.51
C ASN A 312 -17.15 -9.15 8.87
N CYS A 313 -16.81 -8.50 7.79
CA CYS A 313 -17.59 -7.41 7.22
C CYS A 313 -17.77 -7.53 5.72
N VAL A 314 -18.94 -7.11 5.26
CA VAL A 314 -19.21 -6.76 3.86
C VAL A 314 -19.30 -5.25 3.72
N GLY A 315 -18.86 -4.73 2.58
CA GLY A 315 -18.90 -3.31 2.28
C GLY A 315 -19.38 -3.03 0.87
N ALA A 316 -19.99 -1.87 0.71
CA ALA A 316 -20.34 -1.33 -0.59
C ALA A 316 -20.10 0.17 -0.62
N SER A 317 -19.74 0.70 -1.80
CA SER A 317 -19.68 2.15 -2.00
C SER A 317 -20.14 2.56 -3.39
N VAL A 318 -20.60 3.81 -3.47
CA VAL A 318 -20.90 4.49 -4.72
C VAL A 318 -20.26 5.88 -4.69
N GLY A 319 -19.65 6.29 -5.80
CA GLY A 319 -18.91 7.54 -5.87
C GLY A 319 -19.08 8.25 -7.18
N TYR A 320 -18.78 9.55 -7.15
CA TYR A 320 -18.75 10.44 -8.29
C TYR A 320 -17.41 11.14 -8.37
N ASN A 321 -16.84 11.25 -9.57
CA ASN A 321 -15.55 11.92 -9.81
C ASN A 321 -15.67 12.84 -11.03
N ASN A 322 -15.20 14.05 -10.91
CA ASN A 322 -15.22 15.04 -12.01
C ASN A 322 -14.03 15.98 -11.94
N TYR A 323 -13.38 16.20 -13.07
CA TYR A 323 -12.39 17.27 -13.21
C TYR A 323 -13.13 18.60 -13.41
N LEU A 324 -13.08 19.48 -12.41
CA LEU A 324 -13.63 20.85 -12.50
C LEU A 324 -12.84 21.68 -13.52
N ILE A 325 -11.53 21.54 -13.46
CA ILE A 325 -10.54 21.99 -14.45
C ILE A 325 -9.47 20.89 -14.58
N PRO A 326 -8.59 20.92 -15.57
CA PRO A 326 -7.64 19.81 -15.82
C PRO A 326 -6.76 19.40 -14.63
N VAL A 327 -6.53 20.31 -13.68
CA VAL A 327 -5.67 20.09 -12.49
C VAL A 327 -6.46 19.93 -11.19
N ILE A 328 -7.79 20.07 -11.19
CA ILE A 328 -8.62 19.96 -9.98
C ILE A 328 -9.66 18.85 -10.16
N LEU A 329 -9.52 17.80 -9.38
CA LEU A 329 -10.42 16.67 -9.33
C LEU A 329 -11.33 16.75 -8.10
N LEU A 330 -12.65 16.91 -8.33
CA LEU A 330 -13.69 16.77 -7.31
C LEU A 330 -14.11 15.32 -7.20
N ARG A 331 -14.23 14.82 -5.99
CA ARG A 331 -14.66 13.44 -5.71
C ARG A 331 -15.64 13.41 -4.55
N ALA A 332 -16.64 12.55 -4.64
CA ALA A 332 -17.58 12.28 -3.56
C ALA A 332 -17.88 10.79 -3.51
N GLU A 333 -18.00 10.23 -2.32
CA GLU A 333 -18.30 8.81 -2.12
C GLU A 333 -19.16 8.62 -0.87
N CYS A 334 -20.17 7.75 -0.99
CA CYS A 334 -20.87 7.16 0.13
C CYS A 334 -20.46 5.71 0.25
N LYS A 335 -20.00 5.29 1.43
CA LYS A 335 -19.55 3.94 1.72
C LYS A 335 -20.28 3.40 2.93
N THR A 336 -20.72 2.16 2.87
CA THR A 336 -21.28 1.42 4.00
C THR A 336 -20.48 0.16 4.28
N LEU A 337 -20.31 -0.17 5.55
CA LEU A 337 -19.83 -1.46 6.04
C LEU A 337 -20.91 -2.07 6.92
N HIS A 338 -21.11 -3.37 6.79
CA HIS A 338 -21.98 -4.18 7.63
C HIS A 338 -21.19 -5.34 8.23
N SER A 339 -21.25 -5.48 9.55
CA SER A 339 -20.61 -6.56 10.29
C SER A 339 -21.51 -7.78 10.32
N ILE A 340 -20.96 -8.94 9.97
CA ILE A 340 -21.65 -10.23 10.03
C ILE A 340 -21.58 -10.82 11.46
N ASN A 341 -20.58 -10.42 12.25
CA ASN A 341 -20.34 -10.95 13.60
C ASN A 341 -21.09 -10.18 14.70
N GLY A 342 -21.94 -9.19 14.35
CA GLY A 342 -22.68 -8.36 15.30
C GLY A 342 -22.10 -6.95 15.48
N ASP A 343 -22.36 -6.31 16.60
CA ASP A 343 -22.12 -4.89 16.86
C ASP A 343 -20.64 -4.59 17.13
N ILE A 344 -19.89 -4.25 16.09
CA ILE A 344 -18.45 -3.94 16.18
C ILE A 344 -18.13 -2.47 15.92
N PHE A 345 -19.02 -1.71 15.28
CA PHE A 345 -18.77 -0.31 14.95
C PHE A 345 -19.30 0.61 16.06
N PRO A 346 -18.52 1.61 16.51
CA PRO A 346 -19.02 2.62 17.44
C PRO A 346 -20.27 3.32 16.86
N SER A 347 -21.37 3.35 17.62
CA SER A 347 -22.59 4.06 17.25
C SER A 347 -22.87 5.28 18.15
N SER A 348 -22.28 5.30 19.35
CA SER A 348 -22.29 6.42 20.29
C SER A 348 -21.12 6.27 21.27
N SER A 349 -21.01 7.14 22.25
CA SER A 349 -19.92 7.12 23.24
C SER A 349 -19.79 5.79 24.03
N SER A 350 -20.83 4.97 24.06
CA SER A 350 -20.85 3.71 24.81
C SER A 350 -21.53 2.54 24.06
N ASN A 351 -22.10 2.77 22.91
CA ASN A 351 -22.84 1.76 22.16
C ASN A 351 -22.11 1.39 20.87
N PHE A 352 -22.32 0.15 20.45
CA PHE A 352 -21.87 -0.36 19.17
C PHE A 352 -23.09 -0.69 18.30
N GLY A 353 -22.85 -0.78 16.99
CA GLY A 353 -23.81 -1.22 16.00
C GLY A 353 -23.13 -2.09 14.95
N ASP A 354 -23.92 -2.74 14.14
CA ASP A 354 -23.45 -3.64 13.07
C ASP A 354 -23.19 -2.92 11.74
N ASN A 355 -23.52 -1.62 11.65
CA ASN A 355 -23.36 -0.82 10.44
C ASN A 355 -22.50 0.43 10.67
N MET A 356 -21.71 0.79 9.66
CA MET A 356 -21.01 2.06 9.58
C MET A 356 -21.25 2.70 8.21
N VAL A 357 -21.71 3.98 8.19
CA VAL A 357 -21.97 4.71 6.96
C VAL A 357 -21.11 5.97 6.92
N LEU A 358 -20.32 6.10 5.87
CA LEU A 358 -19.35 7.16 5.65
C LEU A 358 -19.74 7.97 4.41
N PHE A 359 -19.70 9.30 4.55
CA PHE A 359 -19.78 10.24 3.45
C PHE A 359 -18.43 10.97 3.33
N THR A 360 -17.84 10.95 2.17
CA THR A 360 -16.56 11.61 1.92
C THR A 360 -16.65 12.45 0.67
N VAL A 361 -16.20 13.69 0.76
CA VAL A 361 -16.06 14.60 -0.38
C VAL A 361 -14.68 15.24 -0.36
N GLY A 362 -14.07 15.44 -1.51
CA GLY A 362 -12.74 16.05 -1.55
C GLY A 362 -12.39 16.69 -2.86
N LEU A 363 -11.33 17.48 -2.78
CA LEU A 363 -10.70 18.16 -3.90
C LEU A 363 -9.23 17.77 -3.95
N THR A 364 -8.82 17.20 -5.07
CA THR A 364 -7.41 16.86 -5.33
C THR A 364 -6.86 17.78 -6.39
N ALA A 365 -5.82 18.55 -6.02
CA ALA A 365 -5.05 19.37 -6.96
C ALA A 365 -3.84 18.57 -7.45
N ILE A 366 -3.57 18.59 -8.76
CA ILE A 366 -2.53 17.77 -9.42
C ILE A 366 -1.75 18.69 -10.38
N PHE A 367 -0.44 18.88 -10.13
CA PHE A 367 0.44 19.78 -10.89
C PHE A 367 1.62 19.04 -11.51
#